data_678df56e70f75245215c97013f2a8e10
#
_entry.id   678df56e70f75245215c97013f2a8e10
#
_cell.length_a   1.000
_cell.length_b   1.000
_cell.length_c   1.000
_cell.angle_alpha   90.00
_cell.angle_beta   90.00
_cell.angle_gamma   90.00
#
_symmetry.space_group_name_H-M   'P 1'
#
loop_
_entity.id
_entity.type
_entity.pdbx_description
1 polymer ?
#
loop_
_entity_poly.entity_id
_entity_poly.type
_entity_poly.pdbx_seq_one_letter_code
_entity_poly.pdbx_strand_id
1 'polypeptide(L)'
;MDVLKRVPVREQDPKVRATNFEEVCLGYNQEEAQEEATRCLNCKNAQCVKGCPVSINIPKFISEVKEGKFKDAAATIAESSALPAVCGRVCPQESQCEGKCIRGFKGDPISIGKLERFVADWSRENGVVPAKPETTNGIKVAVIGSGPSGLTCAGDLAKLGYEVPFSRHFMTRRRSYLWYSCSSVSKTRVVTSGSRDVKKLSVK
;
A
#
# COMPACT_ATOMS: atom_id res chain seq x y z
N MET A 1 6.04 -26.98 -10.08
CA MET A 1 6.21 -25.77 -9.25
C MET A 1 7.09 -26.09 -8.03
N ASP A 2 8.19 -25.39 -7.84
CA ASP A 2 9.02 -25.52 -6.64
C ASP A 2 8.42 -24.65 -5.53
N VAL A 3 7.68 -25.27 -4.63
CA VAL A 3 6.98 -24.58 -3.54
C VAL A 3 7.93 -23.86 -2.57
N LEU A 4 9.21 -24.18 -2.59
CA LEU A 4 10.24 -23.61 -1.72
C LEU A 4 10.86 -22.34 -2.28
N LYS A 5 10.78 -22.11 -3.58
CA LYS A 5 11.33 -20.93 -4.26
C LYS A 5 10.24 -19.93 -4.61
N ARG A 6 10.57 -18.65 -4.58
CA ARG A 6 9.70 -17.59 -5.09
C ARG A 6 9.52 -17.68 -6.60
N VAL A 7 8.36 -17.29 -7.08
CA VAL A 7 8.19 -16.96 -8.49
C VAL A 7 9.10 -15.77 -8.82
N PRO A 8 9.99 -15.88 -9.80
CA PRO A 8 10.90 -14.79 -10.15
C PRO A 8 10.13 -13.57 -10.65
N VAL A 9 10.53 -12.39 -10.20
CA VAL A 9 9.95 -11.13 -10.68
C VAL A 9 10.63 -10.73 -11.97
N ARG A 10 9.86 -10.28 -12.94
CA ARG A 10 10.40 -9.77 -14.21
C ARG A 10 11.07 -8.42 -14.00
N GLU A 11 12.25 -8.26 -14.57
CA GLU A 11 13.03 -7.03 -14.53
C GLU A 11 13.57 -6.70 -15.92
N GLN A 12 13.84 -5.42 -16.15
CA GLN A 12 14.55 -4.99 -17.35
C GLN A 12 15.98 -5.54 -17.37
N ASP A 13 16.43 -5.93 -18.56
CA ASP A 13 17.84 -6.30 -18.75
C ASP A 13 18.78 -5.16 -18.30
N PRO A 14 19.88 -5.45 -17.59
CA PRO A 14 20.80 -4.45 -17.08
C PRO A 14 21.35 -3.47 -18.12
N LYS A 15 21.54 -3.92 -19.37
CA LYS A 15 22.03 -3.06 -20.47
C LYS A 15 20.92 -2.15 -20.98
N VAL A 16 19.67 -2.66 -21.01
CA VAL A 16 18.51 -1.87 -21.45
C VAL A 16 18.16 -0.80 -20.41
N ARG A 17 18.08 -1.17 -19.14
CA ARG A 17 17.75 -0.21 -18.06
C ARG A 17 18.77 0.91 -17.88
N ALA A 18 20.01 0.71 -18.30
CA ALA A 18 21.05 1.74 -18.29
C ALA A 18 20.81 2.87 -19.31
N THR A 19 19.91 2.68 -20.27
CA THR A 19 19.64 3.62 -21.37
C THR A 19 18.30 4.35 -21.25
N ASN A 20 17.49 4.04 -20.22
CA ASN A 20 16.17 4.64 -20.04
C ASN A 20 15.87 4.90 -18.55
N PHE A 21 14.75 5.57 -18.28
CA PHE A 21 14.23 5.84 -16.92
C PHE A 21 12.90 5.13 -16.66
N GLU A 22 12.61 4.06 -17.43
CA GLU A 22 11.43 3.25 -17.23
C GLU A 22 11.55 2.39 -15.96
N GLU A 23 10.43 1.89 -15.44
CA GLU A 23 10.41 1.09 -14.22
C GLU A 23 11.20 -0.22 -14.42
N VAL A 24 12.25 -0.42 -13.61
CA VAL A 24 13.17 -1.56 -13.73
C VAL A 24 12.50 -2.87 -13.37
N CYS A 25 11.81 -2.90 -12.23
CA CYS A 25 11.08 -4.09 -11.77
C CYS A 25 9.66 -4.05 -12.36
N LEU A 26 9.35 -4.96 -13.27
CA LEU A 26 8.07 -5.00 -13.98
C LEU A 26 6.92 -5.60 -13.14
N GLY A 27 7.26 -6.23 -12.00
CA GLY A 27 6.28 -6.88 -11.14
C GLY A 27 5.78 -8.21 -11.70
N TYR A 28 4.72 -8.74 -11.09
CA TYR A 28 4.04 -9.96 -11.54
C TYR A 28 2.96 -9.64 -12.57
N ASN A 29 2.74 -10.56 -13.51
CA ASN A 29 1.50 -10.65 -14.25
C ASN A 29 0.46 -11.44 -13.44
N GLN A 30 -0.72 -11.68 -14.03
CA GLN A 30 -1.83 -12.35 -13.34
C GLN A 30 -1.47 -13.82 -13.00
N GLU A 31 -0.88 -14.54 -13.93
CA GLU A 31 -0.51 -15.94 -13.76
C GLU A 31 0.60 -16.10 -12.72
N GLU A 32 1.64 -15.29 -12.80
CA GLU A 32 2.75 -15.26 -11.84
C GLU A 32 2.27 -14.91 -10.42
N ALA A 33 1.35 -13.94 -10.30
CA ALA A 33 0.78 -13.56 -9.02
C ALA A 33 -0.07 -14.69 -8.39
N GLN A 34 -0.90 -15.36 -9.20
CA GLN A 34 -1.68 -16.50 -8.75
C GLN A 34 -0.78 -17.68 -8.36
N GLU A 35 0.27 -17.94 -9.15
CA GLU A 35 1.26 -18.97 -8.87
C GLU A 35 1.97 -18.69 -7.53
N GLU A 36 2.49 -17.48 -7.32
CA GLU A 36 3.12 -17.10 -6.04
C GLU A 36 2.14 -17.19 -4.87
N ALA A 37 0.88 -16.80 -5.08
CA ALA A 37 -0.16 -16.87 -4.06
C ALA A 37 -0.46 -18.32 -3.61
N THR A 38 -0.30 -19.32 -4.49
CA THR A 38 -0.51 -20.74 -4.12
C THR A 38 0.50 -21.26 -3.11
N ARG A 39 1.66 -20.62 -2.98
CA ARG A 39 2.68 -20.97 -2.00
C ARG A 39 2.27 -20.62 -0.57
N CYS A 40 1.30 -19.73 -0.40
CA CYS A 40 0.85 -19.27 0.92
C CYS A 40 0.15 -20.40 1.70
N LEU A 41 0.54 -20.59 2.97
CA LEU A 41 -0.02 -21.62 3.85
C LEU A 41 -1.33 -21.20 4.52
N ASN A 42 -1.80 -19.97 4.32
CA ASN A 42 -2.99 -19.41 4.96
C ASN A 42 -3.01 -19.66 6.49
N CYS A 43 -1.94 -19.23 7.18
CA CYS A 43 -1.71 -19.52 8.59
C CYS A 43 -2.80 -18.90 9.49
N LYS A 44 -3.38 -19.67 10.43
CA LYS A 44 -4.34 -19.15 11.44
C LYS A 44 -3.74 -18.07 12.34
N ASN A 45 -2.46 -18.23 12.73
CA ASN A 45 -1.70 -17.24 13.50
C ASN A 45 -0.60 -16.64 12.61
N ALA A 46 -1.01 -15.82 11.65
CA ALA A 46 -0.14 -15.28 10.61
C ALA A 46 0.86 -14.25 11.17
N GLN A 47 2.11 -14.67 11.35
CA GLN A 47 3.17 -13.78 11.84
C GLN A 47 3.48 -12.64 10.86
N CYS A 48 3.23 -12.83 9.57
CA CYS A 48 3.36 -11.78 8.56
C CYS A 48 2.42 -10.59 8.83
N VAL A 49 1.20 -10.83 9.33
CA VAL A 49 0.27 -9.76 9.75
C VAL A 49 0.86 -8.94 10.89
N LYS A 50 1.46 -9.62 11.90
CA LYS A 50 2.14 -8.93 13.02
C LYS A 50 3.39 -8.18 12.58
N GLY A 51 4.00 -8.58 11.46
CA GLY A 51 5.14 -7.89 10.87
C GLY A 51 4.74 -6.68 10.01
N CYS A 52 3.47 -6.53 9.67
CA CYS A 52 2.97 -5.40 8.90
C CYS A 52 2.61 -4.24 9.84
N PRO A 53 3.20 -3.03 9.68
CA PRO A 53 2.93 -1.89 10.54
C PRO A 53 1.46 -1.45 10.57
N VAL A 54 0.72 -1.68 9.47
CA VAL A 54 -0.69 -1.36 9.34
C VAL A 54 -1.61 -2.58 9.44
N SER A 55 -1.04 -3.76 9.77
CA SER A 55 -1.77 -4.99 10.04
C SER A 55 -2.72 -5.44 8.92
N ILE A 56 -2.30 -5.34 7.65
CA ILE A 56 -3.06 -5.88 6.52
C ILE A 56 -3.38 -7.36 6.76
N ASN A 57 -4.60 -7.77 6.44
CA ASN A 57 -4.98 -9.19 6.49
C ASN A 57 -4.34 -9.96 5.33
N ILE A 58 -3.03 -10.23 5.48
CA ILE A 58 -2.20 -10.82 4.43
C ILE A 58 -2.70 -12.19 3.97
N PRO A 59 -3.05 -13.16 4.84
CA PRO A 59 -3.55 -14.44 4.38
C PRO A 59 -4.83 -14.33 3.55
N LYS A 60 -5.73 -13.42 3.94
CA LYS A 60 -7.00 -13.21 3.24
C LYS A 60 -6.78 -12.68 1.83
N PHE A 61 -6.05 -11.56 1.68
CA PHE A 61 -5.86 -11.00 0.33
C PHE A 61 -5.07 -11.95 -0.59
N ILE A 62 -4.10 -12.72 -0.06
CA ILE A 62 -3.36 -13.71 -0.86
C ILE A 62 -4.27 -14.86 -1.29
N SER A 63 -5.20 -15.31 -0.42
CA SER A 63 -6.19 -16.31 -0.82
C SER A 63 -7.10 -15.80 -1.93
N GLU A 64 -7.53 -14.54 -1.85
CA GLU A 64 -8.33 -13.88 -2.88
C GLU A 64 -7.56 -13.74 -4.21
N VAL A 65 -6.25 -13.42 -4.16
CA VAL A 65 -5.38 -13.42 -5.36
C VAL A 65 -5.29 -14.81 -5.97
N LYS A 66 -5.07 -15.85 -5.15
CA LYS A 66 -5.03 -17.24 -5.60
C LYS A 66 -6.30 -17.65 -6.35
N GLU A 67 -7.46 -17.19 -5.88
CA GLU A 67 -8.77 -17.47 -6.48
C GLU A 67 -9.09 -16.58 -7.69
N GLY A 68 -8.21 -15.65 -8.05
CA GLY A 68 -8.45 -14.66 -9.12
C GLY A 68 -9.42 -13.55 -8.76
N LYS A 69 -9.78 -13.40 -7.48
CA LYS A 69 -10.69 -12.38 -6.95
C LYS A 69 -9.94 -11.07 -6.64
N PHE A 70 -9.32 -10.46 -7.65
CA PHE A 70 -8.43 -9.31 -7.44
C PHE A 70 -9.14 -8.08 -6.90
N LYS A 71 -10.42 -7.90 -7.22
CA LYS A 71 -11.23 -6.81 -6.67
C LYS A 71 -11.42 -6.95 -5.15
N ASP A 72 -11.67 -8.18 -4.69
CA ASP A 72 -11.85 -8.47 -3.26
C ASP A 72 -10.51 -8.32 -2.54
N ALA A 73 -9.41 -8.79 -3.14
CA ALA A 73 -8.06 -8.60 -2.63
C ALA A 73 -7.72 -7.10 -2.47
N ALA A 74 -8.10 -6.26 -3.45
CA ALA A 74 -7.92 -4.81 -3.36
C ALA A 74 -8.74 -4.21 -2.21
N ALA A 75 -9.98 -4.65 -2.02
CA ALA A 75 -10.84 -4.23 -0.92
C ALA A 75 -10.24 -4.62 0.44
N THR A 76 -9.77 -5.87 0.57
CA THR A 76 -9.12 -6.38 1.79
C THR A 76 -7.86 -5.56 2.15
N ILE A 77 -7.03 -5.22 1.18
CA ILE A 77 -5.86 -4.37 1.40
C ILE A 77 -6.29 -2.95 1.80
N ALA A 78 -7.30 -2.39 1.13
CA ALA A 78 -7.78 -1.03 1.37
C ALA A 78 -8.42 -0.82 2.76
N GLU A 79 -8.81 -1.90 3.46
CA GLU A 79 -9.27 -1.82 4.86
C GLU A 79 -8.19 -1.24 5.78
N SER A 80 -6.90 -1.54 5.53
CA SER A 80 -5.77 -1.19 6.40
C SER A 80 -4.73 -0.30 5.73
N SER A 81 -4.60 -0.33 4.41
CA SER A 81 -3.56 0.42 3.67
C SER A 81 -4.19 1.41 2.70
N ALA A 82 -3.85 2.70 2.85
CA ALA A 82 -4.30 3.75 1.93
C ALA A 82 -3.41 3.90 0.68
N LEU A 83 -2.18 3.37 0.71
CA LEU A 83 -1.16 3.57 -0.33
C LEU A 83 -0.51 2.25 -0.79
N PRO A 84 -1.29 1.21 -1.15
CA PRO A 84 -0.73 -0.11 -1.43
C PRO A 84 0.25 -0.13 -2.63
N ALA A 85 0.02 0.68 -3.65
CA ALA A 85 0.92 0.80 -4.79
C ALA A 85 2.31 1.34 -4.41
N VAL A 86 2.37 2.22 -3.40
CA VAL A 86 3.62 2.74 -2.85
C VAL A 86 4.24 1.72 -1.90
N CYS A 87 3.46 1.18 -0.96
CA CYS A 87 3.93 0.20 0.02
C CYS A 87 4.51 -1.04 -0.64
N GLY A 88 3.86 -1.57 -1.67
CA GLY A 88 4.37 -2.72 -2.42
C GLY A 88 5.72 -2.49 -3.15
N ARG A 89 6.13 -1.21 -3.30
CA ARG A 89 7.40 -0.81 -3.93
C ARG A 89 8.49 -0.41 -2.95
N VAL A 90 8.14 0.20 -1.80
CA VAL A 90 9.13 0.87 -0.93
C VAL A 90 9.21 0.33 0.50
N CYS A 91 8.25 -0.49 0.95
CA CYS A 91 8.36 -1.12 2.26
C CYS A 91 9.58 -2.06 2.31
N PRO A 92 10.34 -2.08 3.41
CA PRO A 92 11.41 -3.07 3.64
C PRO A 92 10.77 -4.42 4.08
N GLN A 93 10.09 -5.09 3.13
CA GLN A 93 9.28 -6.28 3.39
C GLN A 93 10.09 -7.43 4.01
N GLU A 94 11.38 -7.53 3.63
CA GLU A 94 12.33 -8.51 4.11
C GLU A 94 12.58 -8.43 5.63
N SER A 95 12.38 -7.28 6.24
CA SER A 95 12.48 -7.07 7.69
C SER A 95 11.12 -6.97 8.38
N GLN A 96 10.04 -6.83 7.61
CA GLN A 96 8.67 -6.69 8.09
C GLN A 96 7.84 -7.96 7.84
N CYS A 97 6.83 -7.89 6.96
CA CYS A 97 5.90 -8.99 6.72
C CYS A 97 6.56 -10.24 6.15
N GLU A 98 7.42 -10.11 5.15
CA GLU A 98 8.12 -11.24 4.53
C GLU A 98 9.14 -11.87 5.50
N GLY A 99 9.87 -11.04 6.26
CA GLY A 99 10.79 -11.52 7.30
C GLY A 99 10.13 -12.31 8.43
N LYS A 100 8.80 -12.20 8.58
CA LYS A 100 8.01 -13.00 9.54
C LYS A 100 7.27 -14.16 8.90
N CYS A 101 7.44 -14.37 7.60
CA CYS A 101 6.77 -15.45 6.91
C CYS A 101 7.36 -16.80 7.28
N ILE A 102 6.50 -17.75 7.71
CA ILE A 102 6.92 -19.09 8.13
C ILE A 102 7.60 -19.90 6.99
N ARG A 103 7.28 -19.59 5.74
CA ARG A 103 7.95 -20.19 4.58
C ARG A 103 9.46 -19.92 4.57
N GLY A 104 9.89 -18.77 5.09
CA GLY A 104 11.29 -18.37 5.16
C GLY A 104 12.18 -19.29 6.02
N PHE A 105 11.61 -20.19 6.84
CA PHE A 105 12.40 -21.15 7.60
C PHE A 105 12.96 -22.32 6.76
N LYS A 106 12.29 -22.67 5.65
CA LYS A 106 12.67 -23.84 4.83
C LYS A 106 12.92 -23.49 3.36
N GLY A 107 12.74 -22.25 2.99
CA GLY A 107 12.88 -21.78 1.61
C GLY A 107 12.68 -20.28 1.55
N ASP A 108 12.21 -19.77 0.42
CA ASP A 108 11.92 -18.34 0.27
C ASP A 108 10.57 -17.99 0.92
N PRO A 109 10.48 -16.88 1.69
CA PRO A 109 9.21 -16.35 2.15
C PRO A 109 8.32 -15.98 0.96
N ILE A 110 7.02 -15.85 1.18
CA ILE A 110 6.09 -15.38 0.15
C ILE A 110 6.46 -13.95 -0.24
N SER A 111 6.42 -13.60 -1.53
CA SER A 111 6.65 -12.26 -2.06
C SER A 111 5.44 -11.36 -1.79
N ILE A 112 5.17 -11.06 -0.52
CA ILE A 112 3.97 -10.36 -0.06
C ILE A 112 3.88 -8.96 -0.68
N GLY A 113 4.99 -8.21 -0.67
CA GLY A 113 5.02 -6.88 -1.24
C GLY A 113 4.82 -6.86 -2.76
N LYS A 114 5.29 -7.89 -3.48
CA LYS A 114 5.06 -7.99 -4.93
C LYS A 114 3.61 -8.33 -5.25
N LEU A 115 2.96 -9.14 -4.42
CA LEU A 115 1.53 -9.43 -4.53
C LEU A 115 0.68 -8.19 -4.18
N GLU A 116 1.03 -7.44 -3.13
CA GLU A 116 0.37 -6.17 -2.80
C GLU A 116 0.50 -5.17 -3.94
N ARG A 117 1.68 -5.03 -4.52
CA ARG A 117 1.92 -4.20 -5.70
C ARG A 117 1.05 -4.62 -6.89
N PHE A 118 1.03 -5.92 -7.21
CA PHE A 118 0.23 -6.47 -8.31
C PHE A 118 -1.25 -6.10 -8.13
N VAL A 119 -1.81 -6.34 -6.96
CA VAL A 119 -3.23 -6.03 -6.67
C VAL A 119 -3.50 -4.53 -6.80
N ALA A 120 -2.60 -3.69 -6.32
CA ALA A 120 -2.75 -2.23 -6.40
C ALA A 120 -2.66 -1.71 -7.84
N ASP A 121 -1.74 -2.21 -8.64
CA ASP A 121 -1.59 -1.83 -10.05
C ASP A 121 -2.78 -2.33 -10.86
N TRP A 122 -3.21 -3.58 -10.67
CA TRP A 122 -4.41 -4.15 -11.29
C TRP A 122 -5.67 -3.34 -10.93
N SER A 123 -5.83 -2.97 -9.66
CA SER A 123 -6.96 -2.15 -9.20
C SER A 123 -7.03 -0.80 -9.90
N ARG A 124 -5.88 -0.14 -10.08
CA ARG A 124 -5.77 1.14 -10.78
C ARG A 124 -6.13 1.00 -12.26
N GLU A 125 -5.61 -0.03 -12.92
CA GLU A 125 -5.86 -0.30 -14.36
C GLU A 125 -7.31 -0.64 -14.64
N ASN A 126 -7.98 -1.33 -13.71
CA ASN A 126 -9.39 -1.72 -13.83
C ASN A 126 -10.37 -0.71 -13.19
N GLY A 127 -9.89 0.47 -12.78
CA GLY A 127 -10.73 1.54 -12.24
C GLY A 127 -11.44 1.17 -10.93
N VAL A 128 -10.87 0.26 -10.14
CA VAL A 128 -11.43 -0.13 -8.84
C VAL A 128 -11.16 0.98 -7.85
N VAL A 129 -12.20 1.65 -7.41
CA VAL A 129 -12.14 2.73 -6.42
C VAL A 129 -12.57 2.18 -5.05
N PRO A 130 -11.85 2.53 -3.96
CA PRO A 130 -12.29 2.19 -2.61
C PRO A 130 -13.72 2.68 -2.34
N ALA A 131 -14.48 1.90 -1.57
CA ALA A 131 -15.86 2.27 -1.22
C ALA A 131 -15.88 3.64 -0.52
N LYS A 132 -16.70 4.55 -1.06
CA LYS A 132 -16.96 5.85 -0.46
C LYS A 132 -18.26 5.74 0.33
N PRO A 133 -18.36 6.32 1.54
CA PRO A 133 -19.63 6.36 2.27
C PRO A 133 -20.68 7.10 1.46
N GLU A 134 -21.90 6.59 1.47
CA GLU A 134 -23.04 7.17 0.72
C GLU A 134 -23.43 8.55 1.26
N THR A 135 -23.19 8.78 2.55
CA THR A 135 -23.54 10.03 3.23
C THR A 135 -22.35 10.64 3.91
N THR A 136 -22.25 11.97 3.86
CA THR A 136 -21.27 12.73 4.65
C THR A 136 -21.84 13.03 6.04
N ASN A 137 -20.95 13.13 7.05
CA ASN A 137 -21.33 13.58 8.39
C ASN A 137 -21.43 15.12 8.51
N GLY A 138 -21.24 15.86 7.40
CA GLY A 138 -21.30 17.32 7.34
C GLY A 138 -20.12 18.06 7.99
N ILE A 139 -19.15 17.33 8.53
CA ILE A 139 -17.98 17.94 9.19
C ILE A 139 -16.83 18.10 8.18
N LYS A 140 -16.30 19.32 8.08
CA LYS A 140 -15.17 19.65 7.21
C LYS A 140 -13.85 19.55 7.98
N VAL A 141 -12.90 18.77 7.44
CA VAL A 141 -11.57 18.59 8.03
C VAL A 141 -10.51 18.89 6.99
N ALA A 142 -9.74 19.97 7.19
CA ALA A 142 -8.66 20.31 6.27
C ALA A 142 -7.39 19.54 6.63
N VAL A 143 -6.80 18.86 5.63
CA VAL A 143 -5.50 18.20 5.75
C VAL A 143 -4.46 19.04 5.00
N ILE A 144 -3.44 19.49 5.73
CA ILE A 144 -2.35 20.30 5.19
C ILE A 144 -1.10 19.44 5.08
N GLY A 145 -0.66 19.20 3.86
CA GLY A 145 0.50 18.37 3.54
C GLY A 145 0.12 17.17 2.67
N SER A 146 0.84 17.00 1.54
CA SER A 146 0.59 15.97 0.53
C SER A 146 1.60 14.81 0.58
N GLY A 147 2.28 14.65 1.69
CA GLY A 147 3.13 13.47 1.94
C GLY A 147 2.29 12.21 2.25
N PRO A 148 2.93 11.04 2.38
CA PRO A 148 2.24 9.77 2.65
C PRO A 148 1.31 9.83 3.86
N SER A 149 1.74 10.47 4.94
CA SER A 149 0.95 10.66 6.16
C SER A 149 -0.31 11.52 5.92
N GLY A 150 -0.17 12.63 5.17
CA GLY A 150 -1.32 13.49 4.84
C GLY A 150 -2.32 12.78 3.92
N LEU A 151 -1.83 12.04 2.91
CA LEU A 151 -2.67 11.27 2.00
C LEU A 151 -3.42 10.15 2.73
N THR A 152 -2.75 9.42 3.62
CA THR A 152 -3.37 8.38 4.45
C THR A 152 -4.43 8.98 5.37
N CYS A 153 -4.10 10.05 6.10
CA CYS A 153 -5.03 10.72 6.98
C CYS A 153 -6.27 11.25 6.23
N ALA A 154 -6.08 11.88 5.08
CA ALA A 154 -7.18 12.37 4.24
C ALA A 154 -8.06 11.23 3.72
N GLY A 155 -7.45 10.14 3.27
CA GLY A 155 -8.16 8.95 2.80
C GLY A 155 -8.99 8.29 3.89
N ASP A 156 -8.43 8.13 5.08
CA ASP A 156 -9.13 7.50 6.21
C ASP A 156 -10.27 8.37 6.73
N LEU A 157 -10.07 9.69 6.82
CA LEU A 157 -11.15 10.62 7.16
C LEU A 157 -12.27 10.60 6.12
N ALA A 158 -11.94 10.54 4.83
CA ALA A 158 -12.94 10.46 3.76
C ALA A 158 -13.76 9.15 3.84
N LYS A 159 -13.13 8.02 4.18
CA LYS A 159 -13.83 6.74 4.44
C LYS A 159 -14.81 6.84 5.62
N LEU A 160 -14.50 7.68 6.61
CA LEU A 160 -15.37 7.94 7.77
C LEU A 160 -16.48 8.97 7.49
N GLY A 161 -16.60 9.46 6.26
CA GLY A 161 -17.66 10.39 5.85
C GLY A 161 -17.36 11.86 6.10
N TYR A 162 -16.13 12.22 6.47
CA TYR A 162 -15.74 13.62 6.57
C TYR A 162 -15.58 14.27 5.20
N GLU A 163 -15.92 15.55 5.10
CA GLU A 163 -15.56 16.37 3.95
C GLU A 163 -14.11 16.84 4.12
N VAL A 164 -13.19 16.32 3.28
CA VAL A 164 -11.76 16.59 3.43
C VAL A 164 -11.26 17.48 2.30
N PRO A 165 -11.30 18.82 2.44
CA PRO A 165 -10.56 19.70 1.55
C PRO A 165 -9.06 19.48 1.74
N PHE A 166 -8.41 19.13 0.64
CA PHE A 166 -6.98 18.81 0.62
C PHE A 166 -6.18 19.97 0.05
N SER A 167 -5.23 20.52 0.79
CA SER A 167 -4.38 21.60 0.34
C SER A 167 -2.94 21.13 0.12
N ARG A 168 -2.44 21.38 -1.09
CA ARG A 168 -1.03 21.20 -1.45
C ARG A 168 -0.12 22.33 -0.93
N HIS A 169 -0.54 23.12 0.02
CA HIS A 169 0.01 24.45 0.29
C HIS A 169 1.50 24.52 0.70
N PHE A 170 2.28 23.45 0.57
CA PHE A 170 3.74 23.52 0.74
C PHE A 170 4.53 23.30 -0.56
N MET A 171 3.87 23.38 -1.72
CA MET A 171 4.54 23.31 -3.02
C MET A 171 4.40 24.62 -3.79
N THR A 172 4.84 25.73 -3.19
CA THR A 172 5.09 26.95 -3.97
C THR A 172 6.29 26.74 -4.87
N ARG A 173 6.02 26.75 -6.18
CA ARG A 173 6.92 27.06 -7.29
C ARG A 173 8.05 26.10 -7.72
N ARG A 174 8.20 24.86 -7.25
CA ARG A 174 9.14 23.95 -7.94
C ARG A 174 8.53 22.58 -8.20
N ARG A 175 8.45 22.26 -9.48
CA ARG A 175 7.86 21.07 -10.13
C ARG A 175 8.69 19.79 -9.95
N SER A 176 9.58 19.74 -9.01
CA SER A 176 10.48 18.62 -8.81
C SER A 176 10.58 18.35 -7.31
N TYR A 177 10.21 17.20 -6.87
CA TYR A 177 10.45 16.53 -5.59
C TYR A 177 9.21 15.87 -4.97
N LEU A 178 8.54 15.04 -5.78
CA LEU A 178 7.59 14.05 -5.23
C LEU A 178 8.32 12.88 -4.52
N TRP A 179 9.65 12.92 -4.45
CA TRP A 179 10.52 11.83 -4.01
C TRP A 179 11.22 12.04 -2.66
N TYR A 180 11.13 13.21 -2.06
CA TYR A 180 11.88 13.49 -0.85
C TYR A 180 11.01 14.05 0.27
N SER A 181 10.37 13.21 1.03
CA SER A 181 10.27 13.43 2.48
C SER A 181 9.56 12.31 3.22
N CYS A 182 10.15 11.12 3.22
CA CYS A 182 9.88 10.15 4.28
C CYS A 182 10.26 10.71 5.67
N SER A 183 11.09 11.75 5.71
CA SER A 183 11.52 12.45 6.93
C SER A 183 10.56 13.54 7.41
N SER A 184 9.53 13.92 6.64
CA SER A 184 8.56 14.95 7.04
C SER A 184 7.22 14.38 7.54
N VAL A 185 7.14 13.08 7.78
CA VAL A 185 5.96 12.40 8.34
C VAL A 185 5.46 13.01 9.65
N SER A 186 6.32 13.71 10.39
CA SER A 186 5.98 14.31 11.69
C SER A 186 5.22 15.64 11.65
N LYS A 187 4.89 16.21 10.47
CA LYS A 187 4.32 17.56 10.36
C LYS A 187 2.96 17.66 9.68
N THR A 188 2.16 16.61 9.70
CA THR A 188 0.76 16.73 9.23
C THR A 188 -0.07 17.45 10.29
N ARG A 189 -0.71 18.55 9.91
CA ARG A 189 -1.66 19.27 10.77
C ARG A 189 -3.07 19.03 10.28
N VAL A 190 -3.94 18.60 11.18
CA VAL A 190 -5.38 18.48 10.94
C VAL A 190 -6.06 19.67 11.58
N VAL A 191 -6.83 20.43 10.80
CA VAL A 191 -7.57 21.60 11.30
C VAL A 191 -9.06 21.32 11.10
N THR A 192 -9.82 21.41 12.19
CA THR A 192 -11.30 21.29 12.14
C THR A 192 -11.92 22.69 12.12
N SER A 193 -12.95 22.87 11.29
CA SER A 193 -13.72 24.13 11.25
C SER A 193 -14.49 24.29 12.58
N GLY A 194 -14.14 25.31 13.36
CA GLY A 194 -14.83 25.64 14.61
C GLY A 194 -13.96 25.70 15.86
N SER A 195 -12.71 25.29 15.82
CA SER A 195 -11.79 25.49 16.94
C SER A 195 -10.67 26.47 16.58
N ARG A 196 -10.39 27.40 17.46
CA ARG A 196 -9.20 28.28 17.36
C ARG A 196 -7.91 27.53 17.68
N ASP A 197 -8.02 26.28 18.11
CA ASP A 197 -6.89 25.45 18.53
C ASP A 197 -6.57 24.41 17.47
N VAL A 198 -5.37 24.49 16.93
CA VAL A 198 -4.78 23.48 16.05
C VAL A 198 -4.33 22.31 16.91
N LYS A 199 -5.13 21.26 17.01
CA LYS A 199 -4.69 20.03 17.67
C LYS A 199 -3.70 19.27 16.79
N LYS A 200 -2.53 19.02 17.36
CA LYS A 200 -1.50 18.18 16.76
C LYS A 200 -1.90 16.72 16.98
N LEU A 201 -2.48 16.08 15.96
CA LEU A 201 -2.69 14.64 16.01
C LEU A 201 -1.39 13.95 15.58
N SER A 202 -0.79 13.22 16.51
CA SER A 202 0.29 12.28 16.20
C SER A 202 -0.35 11.02 15.64
N VAL A 203 -0.10 10.75 14.37
CA VAL A 203 -0.45 9.47 13.77
C VAL A 203 0.62 8.48 14.23
N LYS A 204 0.19 7.43 14.96
CA LYS A 204 1.07 6.32 15.36
C LYS A 204 1.33 5.41 14.17
#